data_5581b5295594eec7a5c3fa07d19388b7
#
_entry.id   5581b5295594eec7a5c3fa07d19388b7
#
_cell.length_a   1.000
_cell.length_b   1.000
_cell.length_c   1.000
_cell.angle_alpha   90.00
_cell.angle_beta   90.00
_cell.angle_gamma   90.00
#
_symmetry.space_group_name_H-M   'P 1'
#
loop_
_entity.id
_entity.type
_entity.pdbx_description
1 polymer ?
#
loop_
_entity_poly.entity_id
_entity_poly.type
_entity_poly.pdbx_seq_one_letter_code
_entity_poly.pdbx_strand_id
1 'polypeptide(L)'
;MKILRAGFDRTERQRKMAEKKLVALTFDDGPSVGTTDKVLDVLKENDIVASFFLIGQKITEESAYLVKRAHDMGCTMENHSKTHPGMTGLSDEEILEEISYTTNKIEEITGEKPAFFRPPYIDCDQRLFDLVDLGFICGYGCEDWLPEVSAEERTRRILEQAHPGFIILVHDMEGNTRTVEAIKKIIPALKAQGYEFVTIRDLFAKSGKIPERNTLYMEVTP
;
A
#
# COMPACT_ATOMS: atom_id res chain seq x y z
N MET A 1 22.56 -4.69 43.06
CA MET A 1 22.94 -5.62 41.99
C MET A 1 21.67 -6.07 41.27
N LYS A 2 21.22 -5.30 40.27
CA LYS A 2 20.11 -5.66 39.36
C LYS A 2 20.08 -4.67 38.18
N ILE A 3 21.07 -4.76 37.29
CA ILE A 3 21.04 -4.08 35.99
C ILE A 3 21.62 -5.06 34.96
N LEU A 4 20.78 -5.91 34.39
CA LEU A 4 21.15 -6.75 33.22
C LEU A 4 19.90 -7.50 32.68
N ARG A 5 18.81 -6.80 32.34
CA ARG A 5 17.68 -7.42 31.62
C ARG A 5 17.12 -6.58 30.45
N ALA A 6 17.49 -5.32 30.31
CA ALA A 6 16.92 -4.46 29.26
C ALA A 6 17.59 -4.63 27.87
N GLY A 7 18.84 -5.06 27.82
CA GLY A 7 19.58 -5.21 26.55
C GLY A 7 19.32 -6.54 25.82
N PHE A 8 19.01 -7.61 26.55
CA PHE A 8 18.77 -8.93 25.98
C PHE A 8 17.42 -9.05 25.28
N ASP A 9 16.42 -8.35 25.82
CA ASP A 9 15.04 -8.35 25.27
C ASP A 9 14.94 -7.61 23.91
N ARG A 10 15.72 -6.54 23.72
CA ARG A 10 15.71 -5.75 22.48
C ARG A 10 16.35 -6.49 21.30
N THR A 11 17.43 -7.21 21.52
CA THR A 11 18.13 -8.02 20.49
C THR A 11 17.35 -9.28 20.13
N GLU A 12 16.73 -9.93 21.10
CA GLU A 12 15.91 -11.13 20.88
C GLU A 12 14.58 -10.77 20.17
N ARG A 13 14.00 -9.62 20.50
CA ARG A 13 12.82 -9.08 19.83
C ARG A 13 13.14 -8.67 18.38
N GLN A 14 14.27 -8.03 18.12
CA GLN A 14 14.74 -7.71 16.77
C GLN A 14 15.06 -8.99 15.97
N ARG A 15 15.65 -10.01 16.59
CA ARG A 15 15.93 -11.29 15.94
C ARG A 15 14.65 -12.07 15.62
N LYS A 16 13.65 -12.10 16.53
CA LYS A 16 12.33 -12.68 16.27
C LYS A 16 11.53 -11.91 15.21
N MET A 17 11.72 -10.58 15.11
CA MET A 17 11.10 -9.77 14.07
C MET A 17 11.77 -9.98 12.70
N ALA A 18 13.10 -10.20 12.67
CA ALA A 18 13.84 -10.57 11.47
C ALA A 18 13.50 -11.98 10.94
N GLU A 19 12.90 -12.84 11.78
CA GLU A 19 12.40 -14.17 11.38
C GLU A 19 10.99 -14.14 10.79
N LYS A 20 10.23 -13.05 10.96
CA LYS A 20 8.87 -12.92 10.40
C LYS A 20 8.95 -12.48 8.95
N LYS A 21 8.36 -13.27 8.07
CA LYS A 21 8.19 -12.89 6.66
C LYS A 21 7.03 -11.91 6.56
N LEU A 22 7.32 -10.60 6.60
CA LEU A 22 6.31 -9.56 6.43
C LEU A 22 6.09 -9.28 4.94
N VAL A 23 4.84 -8.95 4.59
CA VAL A 23 4.44 -8.52 3.25
C VAL A 23 3.37 -7.44 3.36
N ALA A 24 3.46 -6.39 2.54
CA ALA A 24 2.40 -5.40 2.40
C ALA A 24 1.64 -5.62 1.09
N LEU A 25 0.34 -5.87 1.17
CA LEU A 25 -0.55 -5.85 0.01
C LEU A 25 -1.05 -4.42 -0.19
N THR A 26 -0.83 -3.87 -1.38
CA THR A 26 -1.21 -2.50 -1.68
C THR A 26 -2.05 -2.41 -2.95
N PHE A 27 -3.03 -1.50 -2.93
CA PHE A 27 -3.97 -1.29 -4.04
C PHE A 27 -3.91 0.15 -4.49
N ASP A 28 -3.86 0.37 -5.81
CA ASP A 28 -3.87 1.67 -6.44
C ASP A 28 -5.20 1.93 -7.18
N ASP A 29 -5.46 3.19 -7.49
CA ASP A 29 -6.56 3.67 -8.32
C ASP A 29 -7.96 3.57 -7.72
N GLY A 30 -8.09 3.15 -6.46
CA GLY A 30 -9.37 3.19 -5.74
C GLY A 30 -9.74 4.61 -5.23
N PRO A 31 -10.89 4.71 -4.55
CA PRO A 31 -11.89 3.68 -4.35
C PRO A 31 -12.77 3.47 -5.58
N SER A 32 -13.19 2.24 -5.85
CA SER A 32 -14.07 1.89 -6.97
C SER A 32 -15.23 1.02 -6.48
N VAL A 33 -16.46 1.56 -6.55
CA VAL A 33 -17.67 0.83 -6.16
C VAL A 33 -17.80 -0.45 -6.99
N GLY A 34 -18.04 -1.58 -6.31
CA GLY A 34 -18.15 -2.89 -6.94
C GLY A 34 -16.83 -3.63 -7.19
N THR A 35 -15.67 -2.96 -7.08
CA THR A 35 -14.35 -3.61 -7.09
C THR A 35 -13.71 -3.54 -5.71
N THR A 36 -13.53 -2.35 -5.14
CA THR A 36 -12.99 -2.17 -3.78
C THR A 36 -13.84 -2.90 -2.73
N ASP A 37 -15.18 -2.94 -2.87
CA ASP A 37 -16.07 -3.75 -2.01
C ASP A 37 -15.63 -5.20 -1.95
N LYS A 38 -15.41 -5.80 -3.12
CA LYS A 38 -15.00 -7.22 -3.24
C LYS A 38 -13.59 -7.45 -2.70
N VAL A 39 -12.68 -6.48 -2.90
CA VAL A 39 -11.34 -6.54 -2.29
C VAL A 39 -11.49 -6.58 -0.77
N LEU A 40 -12.25 -5.66 -0.18
CA LEU A 40 -12.48 -5.60 1.27
C LEU A 40 -13.15 -6.86 1.82
N ASP A 41 -14.06 -7.49 1.06
CA ASP A 41 -14.63 -8.78 1.44
C ASP A 41 -13.54 -9.86 1.52
N VAL A 42 -12.67 -9.95 0.52
CA VAL A 42 -11.55 -10.92 0.51
C VAL A 42 -10.58 -10.68 1.66
N LEU A 43 -10.23 -9.41 1.96
CA LEU A 43 -9.37 -9.07 3.10
C LEU A 43 -10.00 -9.51 4.43
N LYS A 44 -11.30 -9.23 4.61
CA LYS A 44 -12.07 -9.61 5.80
C LYS A 44 -12.14 -11.12 5.97
N GLU A 45 -12.46 -11.88 4.90
CA GLU A 45 -12.53 -13.34 4.91
C GLU A 45 -11.20 -13.99 5.30
N ASN A 46 -10.09 -13.33 4.99
CA ASN A 46 -8.76 -13.82 5.30
C ASN A 46 -8.15 -13.25 6.58
N ASP A 47 -8.86 -12.36 7.29
CA ASP A 47 -8.37 -11.67 8.49
C ASP A 47 -6.99 -11.03 8.26
N ILE A 48 -6.92 -10.17 7.24
CA ILE A 48 -5.71 -9.41 6.89
C ILE A 48 -6.03 -7.94 6.64
N VAL A 49 -5.00 -7.11 6.71
CA VAL A 49 -5.02 -5.69 6.37
C VAL A 49 -4.22 -5.42 5.11
N ALA A 50 -4.47 -4.25 4.49
CA ALA A 50 -3.79 -3.77 3.29
C ALA A 50 -3.59 -2.26 3.36
N SER A 51 -2.94 -1.69 2.34
CA SER A 51 -2.84 -0.23 2.17
C SER A 51 -3.41 0.17 0.82
N PHE A 52 -4.19 1.25 0.78
CA PHE A 52 -4.86 1.75 -0.42
C PHE A 52 -4.30 3.11 -0.79
N PHE A 53 -3.73 3.22 -1.98
CA PHE A 53 -3.26 4.47 -2.57
C PHE A 53 -4.40 5.06 -3.41
N LEU A 54 -5.08 6.04 -2.84
CA LEU A 54 -6.36 6.53 -3.35
C LEU A 54 -6.20 7.71 -4.30
N ILE A 55 -6.95 7.71 -5.40
CA ILE A 55 -7.14 8.87 -6.26
C ILE A 55 -8.22 9.77 -5.65
N GLY A 56 -7.85 11.00 -5.29
CA GLY A 56 -8.71 11.90 -4.55
C GLY A 56 -10.05 12.21 -5.21
N GLN A 57 -10.10 12.36 -6.52
CA GLN A 57 -11.36 12.59 -7.27
C GLN A 57 -12.31 11.39 -7.26
N LYS A 58 -11.81 10.18 -7.00
CA LYS A 58 -12.63 8.99 -6.85
C LYS A 58 -13.27 8.87 -5.47
N ILE A 59 -12.86 9.69 -4.50
CA ILE A 59 -13.48 9.79 -3.19
C ILE A 59 -14.69 10.72 -3.30
N THR A 60 -15.83 10.15 -3.64
CA THR A 60 -17.14 10.83 -3.82
C THR A 60 -18.09 10.46 -2.69
N GLU A 61 -19.26 11.08 -2.64
CA GLU A 61 -20.32 10.68 -1.68
C GLU A 61 -20.69 9.19 -1.83
N GLU A 62 -20.65 8.66 -3.07
CA GLU A 62 -21.00 7.27 -3.37
C GLU A 62 -19.92 6.27 -2.98
N SER A 63 -18.65 6.69 -2.89
CA SER A 63 -17.50 5.81 -2.62
C SER A 63 -16.84 6.04 -1.25
N ALA A 64 -17.14 7.14 -0.56
CA ALA A 64 -16.54 7.48 0.73
C ALA A 64 -16.71 6.38 1.80
N TYR A 65 -17.85 5.64 1.75
CA TYR A 65 -18.07 4.51 2.67
C TYR A 65 -17.03 3.40 2.52
N LEU A 66 -16.44 3.23 1.33
CA LEU A 66 -15.36 2.24 1.09
C LEU A 66 -14.09 2.62 1.83
N VAL A 67 -13.73 3.91 1.77
CA VAL A 67 -12.58 4.47 2.49
C VAL A 67 -12.76 4.27 4.00
N LYS A 68 -13.96 4.63 4.51
CA LYS A 68 -14.28 4.43 5.92
C LYS A 68 -14.26 2.95 6.29
N ARG A 69 -14.88 2.07 5.51
CA ARG A 69 -14.90 0.62 5.74
C ARG A 69 -13.50 0.04 5.80
N ALA A 70 -12.65 0.39 4.83
CA ALA A 70 -11.25 -0.06 4.80
C ALA A 70 -10.49 0.40 6.05
N HIS A 71 -10.64 1.67 6.44
CA HIS A 71 -10.02 2.22 7.65
C HIS A 71 -10.50 1.51 8.92
N ASP A 72 -11.82 1.30 9.07
CA ASP A 72 -12.41 0.59 10.23
C ASP A 72 -11.95 -0.88 10.33
N MET A 73 -11.49 -1.48 9.22
CA MET A 73 -10.86 -2.80 9.18
C MET A 73 -9.37 -2.80 9.55
N GLY A 74 -8.78 -1.63 9.83
CA GLY A 74 -7.35 -1.48 10.13
C GLY A 74 -6.44 -1.33 8.90
N CYS A 75 -7.01 -1.14 7.71
CA CYS A 75 -6.24 -0.78 6.53
C CYS A 75 -5.78 0.68 6.58
N THR A 76 -4.72 1.03 5.86
CA THR A 76 -4.25 2.41 5.76
C THR A 76 -4.59 3.03 4.42
N MET A 77 -4.94 4.32 4.47
CA MET A 77 -5.27 5.13 3.30
C MET A 77 -4.09 6.03 2.98
N GLU A 78 -3.55 5.88 1.79
CA GLU A 78 -2.37 6.58 1.32
C GLU A 78 -2.69 7.39 0.04
N ASN A 79 -1.78 8.27 -0.36
CA ASN A 79 -2.04 9.23 -1.43
C ASN A 79 -1.60 8.71 -2.81
N HIS A 80 -2.49 8.82 -3.81
CA HIS A 80 -2.19 8.53 -5.22
C HIS A 80 -2.56 9.69 -6.14
N SER A 81 -2.34 10.93 -5.68
CA SER A 81 -2.72 12.20 -6.32
C SER A 81 -4.25 12.43 -6.40
N LYS A 82 -4.64 13.60 -6.90
CA LYS A 82 -6.05 13.99 -7.09
C LYS A 82 -6.65 13.39 -8.35
N THR A 83 -5.93 13.51 -9.48
CA THR A 83 -6.46 13.19 -10.82
C THR A 83 -5.66 12.14 -11.57
N HIS A 84 -4.59 11.61 -10.97
CA HIS A 84 -3.69 10.62 -11.55
C HIS A 84 -2.91 11.11 -12.79
N PRO A 85 -2.28 12.30 -12.75
CA PRO A 85 -1.46 12.80 -13.87
C PRO A 85 -0.03 12.26 -13.80
N GLY A 86 0.73 12.39 -14.91
CA GLY A 86 2.19 12.34 -14.86
C GLY A 86 2.71 13.55 -14.07
N MET A 87 3.35 13.30 -12.92
CA MET A 87 3.67 14.34 -11.94
C MET A 87 4.80 15.27 -12.39
N THR A 88 5.77 14.76 -13.14
CA THR A 88 6.95 15.54 -13.56
C THR A 88 6.64 16.63 -14.58
N GLY A 89 5.49 16.54 -15.25
CA GLY A 89 5.01 17.54 -16.21
C GLY A 89 4.28 18.73 -15.60
N LEU A 90 3.96 18.68 -14.30
CA LEU A 90 3.17 19.70 -13.60
C LEU A 90 4.05 20.84 -13.04
N SER A 91 3.46 22.01 -12.78
CA SER A 91 4.09 23.05 -11.96
C SER A 91 4.12 22.65 -10.48
N ASP A 92 4.89 23.38 -9.67
CA ASP A 92 4.98 23.12 -8.22
C ASP A 92 3.61 23.31 -7.54
N GLU A 93 2.85 24.32 -7.95
CA GLU A 93 1.52 24.60 -7.44
C GLU A 93 0.53 23.48 -7.79
N GLU A 94 0.60 22.96 -9.01
CA GLU A 94 -0.25 21.83 -9.45
C GLU A 94 0.10 20.54 -8.69
N ILE A 95 1.39 20.25 -8.47
CA ILE A 95 1.83 19.12 -7.65
C ILE A 95 1.25 19.22 -6.23
N LEU A 96 1.40 20.39 -5.59
CA LEU A 96 0.90 20.60 -4.24
C LEU A 96 -0.63 20.50 -4.15
N GLU A 97 -1.36 20.94 -5.17
CA GLU A 97 -2.82 20.78 -5.29
C GLU A 97 -3.19 19.29 -5.40
N GLU A 98 -2.52 18.53 -6.27
CA GLU A 98 -2.74 17.07 -6.45
C GLU A 98 -2.57 16.31 -5.13
N ILE A 99 -1.54 16.64 -4.36
CA ILE A 99 -1.24 15.98 -3.08
C ILE A 99 -2.19 16.44 -1.98
N SER A 100 -2.37 17.76 -1.81
CA SER A 100 -3.16 18.32 -0.70
C SER A 100 -4.64 17.96 -0.79
N TYR A 101 -5.21 17.96 -2.01
CA TYR A 101 -6.60 17.59 -2.22
C TYR A 101 -6.90 16.18 -1.69
N THR A 102 -6.10 15.21 -2.09
CA THR A 102 -6.28 13.81 -1.69
C THR A 102 -6.00 13.59 -0.21
N THR A 103 -4.95 14.24 0.31
CA THR A 103 -4.64 14.24 1.74
C THR A 103 -5.82 14.71 2.57
N ASN A 104 -6.42 15.85 2.21
CA ASN A 104 -7.55 16.42 2.94
C ASN A 104 -8.80 15.53 2.87
N LYS A 105 -9.08 14.92 1.71
CA LYS A 105 -10.19 13.98 1.54
C LYS A 105 -10.04 12.73 2.42
N ILE A 106 -8.84 12.18 2.51
CA ILE A 106 -8.53 11.03 3.37
C ILE A 106 -8.70 11.44 4.84
N GLU A 107 -8.10 12.55 5.25
CA GLU A 107 -8.16 13.04 6.64
C GLU A 107 -9.61 13.35 7.07
N GLU A 108 -10.44 13.91 6.19
CA GLU A 108 -11.85 14.21 6.47
C GLU A 108 -12.66 12.95 6.85
N ILE A 109 -12.36 11.81 6.21
CA ILE A 109 -13.13 10.56 6.41
C ILE A 109 -12.53 9.72 7.55
N THR A 110 -11.20 9.66 7.65
CA THR A 110 -10.50 8.73 8.55
C THR A 110 -10.02 9.39 9.84
N GLY A 111 -9.87 10.72 9.85
CA GLY A 111 -9.20 11.45 10.93
C GLY A 111 -7.67 11.34 10.90
N GLU A 112 -7.11 10.66 9.89
CA GLU A 112 -5.67 10.42 9.75
C GLU A 112 -5.16 10.92 8.40
N LYS A 113 -3.97 11.53 8.39
CA LYS A 113 -3.27 11.89 7.15
C LYS A 113 -2.56 10.69 6.53
N PRO A 114 -2.46 10.60 5.19
CA PRO A 114 -1.57 9.67 4.54
C PRO A 114 -0.13 9.90 4.99
N ALA A 115 0.62 8.82 5.14
CA ALA A 115 2.05 8.85 5.44
C ALA A 115 2.89 8.59 4.18
N PHE A 116 2.28 8.00 3.16
CA PHE A 116 2.95 7.59 1.94
C PHE A 116 2.26 8.12 0.70
N PHE A 117 3.05 8.26 -0.35
CA PHE A 117 2.62 8.64 -1.68
C PHE A 117 3.15 7.63 -2.69
N ARG A 118 2.30 7.19 -3.60
CA ARG A 118 2.73 6.49 -4.80
C ARG A 118 2.51 7.40 -6.00
N PRO A 119 3.59 7.83 -6.69
CA PRO A 119 3.43 8.65 -7.88
C PRO A 119 2.68 7.88 -8.97
N PRO A 120 1.65 8.46 -9.61
CA PRO A 120 1.06 7.90 -10.80
C PRO A 120 2.12 7.53 -11.84
N TYR A 121 2.00 6.36 -12.48
CA TYR A 121 2.97 5.81 -13.45
C TYR A 121 4.41 5.67 -12.91
N ILE A 122 4.62 5.81 -11.60
CA ILE A 122 5.93 5.92 -10.94
C ILE A 122 6.75 7.09 -11.52
N ASP A 123 6.04 8.10 -12.04
CA ASP A 123 6.62 9.30 -12.62
C ASP A 123 7.06 10.26 -11.50
N CYS A 124 8.37 10.25 -11.21
CA CYS A 124 8.96 11.07 -10.15
C CYS A 124 10.37 11.52 -10.50
N ASP A 125 10.71 12.71 -10.03
CA ASP A 125 12.02 13.34 -10.14
C ASP A 125 12.46 13.97 -8.81
N GLN A 126 13.64 14.57 -8.76
CA GLN A 126 14.16 15.19 -7.55
C GLN A 126 13.25 16.32 -7.04
N ARG A 127 12.64 17.10 -7.93
CA ARG A 127 11.72 18.19 -7.59
C ARG A 127 10.50 17.67 -6.84
N LEU A 128 9.93 16.55 -7.28
CA LEU A 128 8.77 15.93 -6.64
C LEU A 128 9.14 15.45 -5.22
N PHE A 129 10.32 14.86 -5.03
CA PHE A 129 10.81 14.48 -3.71
C PHE A 129 11.01 15.66 -2.77
N ASP A 130 11.44 16.82 -3.30
CA ASP A 130 11.67 18.02 -2.49
C ASP A 130 10.36 18.70 -2.07
N LEU A 131 9.32 18.62 -2.91
CA LEU A 131 8.02 19.26 -2.68
C LEU A 131 7.08 18.44 -1.79
N VAL A 132 7.13 17.11 -1.88
CA VAL A 132 6.14 16.22 -1.23
C VAL A 132 6.74 15.59 0.02
N ASP A 133 6.23 15.99 1.19
CA ASP A 133 6.68 15.50 2.50
C ASP A 133 5.94 14.22 2.91
N LEU A 134 6.01 13.20 2.04
CA LEU A 134 5.47 11.85 2.26
C LEU A 134 6.55 10.81 1.89
N GLY A 135 6.45 9.59 2.43
CA GLY A 135 7.30 8.49 2.00
C GLY A 135 6.91 8.00 0.59
N PHE A 136 7.86 7.83 -0.30
CA PHE A 136 7.58 7.41 -1.68
C PHE A 136 7.63 5.89 -1.82
N ILE A 137 6.55 5.32 -2.35
CA ILE A 137 6.37 3.86 -2.50
C ILE A 137 6.16 3.51 -3.97
N CYS A 138 6.82 2.45 -4.42
CA CYS A 138 6.49 1.72 -5.64
C CYS A 138 5.94 0.33 -5.26
N GLY A 139 6.75 -0.68 -5.31
CA GLY A 139 6.40 -2.09 -5.11
C GLY A 139 6.56 -2.91 -6.38
N TYR A 140 6.21 -4.18 -6.30
CA TYR A 140 6.32 -5.13 -7.40
C TYR A 140 4.93 -5.52 -7.90
N GLY A 141 4.66 -5.25 -9.16
CA GLY A 141 3.39 -5.52 -9.81
C GLY A 141 3.37 -6.82 -10.62
N CYS A 142 2.24 -7.08 -11.22
CA CYS A 142 2.03 -8.22 -12.12
C CYS A 142 1.32 -7.82 -13.43
N GLU A 143 1.35 -6.54 -13.77
CA GLU A 143 0.65 -5.96 -14.94
C GLU A 143 -0.87 -6.21 -14.88
N ASP A 144 -1.45 -6.11 -13.70
CA ASP A 144 -2.85 -6.40 -13.46
C ASP A 144 -3.83 -5.35 -14.02
N TRP A 145 -3.31 -4.22 -14.52
CA TRP A 145 -4.06 -3.25 -15.31
C TRP A 145 -4.32 -3.70 -16.75
N LEU A 146 -3.58 -4.72 -17.23
CA LEU A 146 -3.76 -5.27 -18.56
C LEU A 146 -4.90 -6.32 -18.56
N PRO A 147 -5.95 -6.13 -19.38
CA PRO A 147 -7.08 -7.04 -19.39
C PRO A 147 -6.77 -8.44 -19.93
N GLU A 148 -5.70 -8.61 -20.69
CA GLU A 148 -5.25 -9.91 -21.18
C GLU A 148 -4.52 -10.75 -20.13
N VAL A 149 -3.98 -10.16 -19.05
CA VAL A 149 -3.32 -10.91 -17.99
C VAL A 149 -4.35 -11.58 -17.09
N SER A 150 -4.40 -12.89 -17.12
CA SER A 150 -5.38 -13.68 -16.36
C SER A 150 -5.13 -13.64 -14.84
N ALA A 151 -6.14 -14.00 -14.05
CA ALA A 151 -5.99 -14.10 -12.59
C ALA A 151 -4.91 -15.12 -12.17
N GLU A 152 -4.78 -16.23 -12.92
CA GLU A 152 -3.76 -17.25 -12.72
C GLU A 152 -2.35 -16.67 -12.94
N GLU A 153 -2.19 -15.93 -14.04
CA GLU A 153 -0.90 -15.34 -14.39
C GLU A 153 -0.50 -14.24 -13.39
N ARG A 154 -1.44 -13.39 -12.96
CA ARG A 154 -1.21 -12.41 -11.87
C ARG A 154 -0.77 -13.11 -10.59
N THR A 155 -1.46 -14.19 -10.22
CA THR A 155 -1.12 -15.01 -9.05
C THR A 155 0.29 -15.57 -9.15
N ARG A 156 0.63 -16.20 -10.28
CA ARG A 156 1.96 -16.78 -10.52
C ARG A 156 3.06 -15.73 -10.39
N ARG A 157 2.92 -14.60 -11.09
CA ARG A 157 3.92 -13.51 -11.09
C ARG A 157 4.17 -12.96 -9.70
N ILE A 158 3.12 -12.73 -8.89
CA ILE A 158 3.27 -12.25 -7.52
C ILE A 158 3.96 -13.29 -6.64
N LEU A 159 3.56 -14.55 -6.70
CA LEU A 159 4.14 -15.60 -5.87
C LEU A 159 5.62 -15.87 -6.19
N GLU A 160 6.03 -15.76 -7.45
CA GLU A 160 7.43 -15.92 -7.88
C GLU A 160 8.34 -14.80 -7.39
N GLN A 161 7.80 -13.59 -7.18
CA GLN A 161 8.56 -12.43 -6.71
C GLN A 161 8.61 -12.35 -5.18
N ALA A 162 7.76 -13.09 -4.46
CA ALA A 162 7.56 -12.91 -3.04
C ALA A 162 8.82 -13.19 -2.20
N HIS A 163 9.19 -12.23 -1.36
CA HIS A 163 10.29 -12.30 -0.40
C HIS A 163 9.94 -11.46 0.86
N PRO A 164 10.62 -11.65 2.00
CA PRO A 164 10.38 -10.85 3.19
C PRO A 164 10.59 -9.36 2.93
N GLY A 165 9.64 -8.52 3.37
CA GLY A 165 9.64 -7.08 3.11
C GLY A 165 9.00 -6.67 1.79
N PHE A 166 8.45 -7.62 1.04
CA PHE A 166 7.81 -7.41 -0.26
C PHE A 166 6.63 -6.46 -0.19
N ILE A 167 6.57 -5.50 -1.11
CA ILE A 167 5.42 -4.62 -1.32
C ILE A 167 4.73 -5.07 -2.61
N ILE A 168 3.53 -5.63 -2.49
CA ILE A 168 2.72 -6.06 -3.63
C ILE A 168 1.95 -4.86 -4.16
N LEU A 169 2.13 -4.53 -5.44
CA LEU A 169 1.43 -3.47 -6.15
C LEU A 169 0.39 -4.11 -7.07
N VAL A 170 -0.87 -3.90 -6.79
CA VAL A 170 -2.01 -4.26 -7.64
C VAL A 170 -3.05 -3.13 -7.63
N HIS A 171 -4.11 -3.25 -8.43
CA HIS A 171 -5.08 -2.17 -8.60
C HIS A 171 -6.51 -2.64 -8.27
N ASP A 172 -7.24 -1.82 -7.51
CA ASP A 172 -8.67 -2.00 -7.27
C ASP A 172 -9.54 -1.06 -8.12
N MET A 173 -8.99 -0.65 -9.26
CA MET A 173 -9.70 0.17 -10.25
C MET A 173 -10.98 -0.50 -10.74
N GLU A 174 -11.88 0.31 -11.28
CA GLU A 174 -13.20 -0.13 -11.75
C GLU A 174 -13.11 -1.33 -12.71
N GLY A 175 -13.90 -2.37 -12.41
CA GLY A 175 -14.00 -3.57 -13.24
C GLY A 175 -12.82 -4.55 -13.13
N ASN A 176 -11.78 -4.28 -12.33
CA ASN A 176 -10.61 -5.17 -12.21
C ASN A 176 -10.89 -6.43 -11.37
N THR A 177 -11.91 -7.18 -11.77
CA THR A 177 -12.33 -8.39 -11.06
C THR A 177 -11.30 -9.52 -11.09
N ARG A 178 -10.41 -9.54 -12.09
CA ARG A 178 -9.32 -10.52 -12.16
C ARG A 178 -8.29 -10.34 -11.03
N THR A 179 -8.04 -9.10 -10.59
CA THR A 179 -7.23 -8.86 -9.39
C THR A 179 -7.92 -9.40 -8.15
N VAL A 180 -9.24 -9.22 -8.02
CA VAL A 180 -10.02 -9.83 -6.92
C VAL A 180 -9.87 -11.35 -6.91
N GLU A 181 -9.96 -12.01 -8.08
CA GLU A 181 -9.76 -13.46 -8.18
C GLU A 181 -8.30 -13.88 -7.91
N ALA A 182 -7.33 -13.07 -8.28
CA ALA A 182 -5.91 -13.34 -8.01
C ALA A 182 -5.61 -13.27 -6.51
N ILE A 183 -6.07 -12.24 -5.80
CA ILE A 183 -5.79 -12.09 -4.36
C ILE A 183 -6.42 -13.19 -3.51
N LYS A 184 -7.56 -13.77 -3.93
CA LYS A 184 -8.14 -14.97 -3.30
C LYS A 184 -7.20 -16.17 -3.31
N LYS A 185 -6.25 -16.21 -4.25
CA LYS A 185 -5.23 -17.29 -4.38
C LYS A 185 -3.91 -16.86 -3.75
N ILE A 186 -3.48 -15.61 -3.95
CA ILE A 186 -2.22 -15.05 -3.44
C ILE A 186 -2.21 -15.08 -1.91
N ILE A 187 -3.27 -14.58 -1.25
CA ILE A 187 -3.31 -14.43 0.20
C ILE A 187 -3.11 -15.78 0.91
N PRO A 188 -3.92 -16.83 0.65
CA PRO A 188 -3.72 -18.11 1.33
C PRO A 188 -2.39 -18.77 0.98
N ALA A 189 -1.89 -18.60 -0.25
CA ALA A 189 -0.60 -19.16 -0.65
C ALA A 189 0.58 -18.53 0.10
N LEU A 190 0.57 -17.20 0.28
CA LEU A 190 1.60 -16.51 1.07
C LEU A 190 1.47 -16.81 2.57
N LYS A 191 0.25 -16.87 3.12
CA LYS A 191 0.02 -17.31 4.51
C LYS A 191 0.57 -18.70 4.77
N ALA A 192 0.35 -19.65 3.84
CA ALA A 192 0.89 -21.01 3.92
C ALA A 192 2.43 -21.05 3.87
N GLN A 193 3.08 -20.06 3.26
CA GLN A 193 4.52 -19.89 3.24
C GLN A 193 5.06 -19.15 4.49
N GLY A 194 4.18 -18.78 5.44
CA GLY A 194 4.54 -18.11 6.69
C GLY A 194 4.63 -16.58 6.59
N TYR A 195 4.07 -15.97 5.55
CA TYR A 195 3.97 -14.51 5.47
C TYR A 195 2.86 -13.97 6.38
N GLU A 196 3.16 -12.87 7.07
CA GLU A 196 2.22 -12.02 7.80
C GLU A 196 1.93 -10.79 6.95
N PHE A 197 0.64 -10.57 6.63
CA PHE A 197 0.20 -9.37 5.92
C PHE A 197 0.10 -8.21 6.89
N VAL A 198 0.72 -7.11 6.53
CA VAL A 198 0.74 -5.87 7.32
C VAL A 198 0.47 -4.67 6.42
N THR A 199 0.06 -3.54 7.01
CA THR A 199 -0.01 -2.28 6.26
C THR A 199 1.39 -1.78 5.89
N ILE A 200 1.49 -0.86 4.92
CA ILE A 200 2.79 -0.26 4.57
C ILE A 200 3.40 0.47 5.78
N ARG A 201 2.58 1.14 6.60
CA ARG A 201 3.02 1.79 7.84
C ARG A 201 3.62 0.79 8.82
N ASP A 202 2.94 -0.32 9.03
CA ASP A 202 3.42 -1.40 9.89
C ASP A 202 4.66 -2.10 9.35
N LEU A 203 4.78 -2.23 8.02
CA LEU A 203 5.96 -2.82 7.40
C LEU A 203 7.22 -2.01 7.75
N PHE A 204 7.17 -0.68 7.63
CA PHE A 204 8.26 0.20 8.07
C PHE A 204 8.48 0.14 9.57
N ALA A 205 7.43 0.28 10.38
CA ALA A 205 7.52 0.28 11.84
C ALA A 205 8.10 -1.03 12.39
N LYS A 206 7.64 -2.18 11.89
CA LYS A 206 8.10 -3.50 12.31
C LYS A 206 9.52 -3.81 11.81
N SER A 207 9.93 -3.27 10.67
CA SER A 207 11.30 -3.37 10.15
C SER A 207 12.28 -2.43 10.86
N GLY A 208 11.78 -1.52 11.71
CA GLY A 208 12.60 -0.52 12.42
C GLY A 208 13.18 0.55 11.48
N LYS A 209 12.60 0.72 10.29
CA LYS A 209 13.01 1.71 9.30
C LYS A 209 12.09 2.92 9.34
N ILE A 210 12.68 4.08 9.10
CA ILE A 210 11.98 5.33 8.87
C ILE A 210 12.14 5.63 7.38
N PRO A 211 11.06 5.99 6.66
CA PRO A 211 11.18 6.40 5.26
C PRO A 211 12.18 7.54 5.10
N GLU A 212 13.16 7.34 4.24
CA GLU A 212 14.16 8.37 3.93
C GLU A 212 13.63 9.27 2.80
N ARG A 213 13.96 10.56 2.87
CA ARG A 213 13.70 11.50 1.77
C ARG A 213 14.42 11.05 0.50
N ASN A 214 13.88 11.39 -0.64
CA ASN A 214 14.46 11.09 -1.96
C ASN A 214 14.65 9.59 -2.24
N THR A 215 13.86 8.75 -1.61
CA THR A 215 13.93 7.30 -1.78
C THR A 215 12.56 6.76 -2.19
N LEU A 216 12.53 6.08 -3.35
CA LEU A 216 11.37 5.34 -3.83
C LEU A 216 11.53 3.87 -3.42
N TYR A 217 10.67 3.42 -2.51
CA TYR A 217 10.76 2.07 -1.95
C TYR A 217 10.03 1.03 -2.81
N MET A 218 10.77 0.02 -3.26
CA MET A 218 10.20 -1.18 -3.89
C MET A 218 9.83 -2.24 -2.85
N GLU A 219 10.57 -2.26 -1.74
CA GLU A 219 10.49 -3.22 -0.64
C GLU A 219 11.02 -2.61 0.65
N VAL A 220 10.73 -3.22 1.78
CA VAL A 220 11.29 -2.85 3.08
C VAL A 220 11.90 -4.10 3.72
N THR A 221 13.13 -4.41 3.34
CA THR A 221 13.87 -5.54 3.93
C THR A 221 14.28 -5.24 5.36
N PRO A 222 14.22 -6.22 6.27
CA PRO A 222 14.64 -6.08 7.67
C PRO A 222 16.10 -5.64 7.84
#